data_aeaaa3984021e125329113d830ea0486
#
_entry.id   aeaaa3984021e125329113d830ea0486
#
_cell.length_a   1.000
_cell.length_b   1.000
_cell.length_c   1.000
_cell.angle_alpha   90.00
_cell.angle_beta   90.00
_cell.angle_gamma   90.00
#
_symmetry.space_group_name_H-M   'P 1'
#
loop_
_entity.id
_entity.type
_entity.pdbx_description
1 polymer ?
#
loop_
_entity_poly.entity_id
_entity_poly.type
_entity_poly.pdbx_seq_one_letter_code
_entity_poly.pdbx_strand_id
1 'polypeptide(L)'
;MCMAESSVAAPQPQASRLPQPQPEAEELYRRWLSFLDEEFTRHQAAERRAEIVRDQLFQLYLGRPHGGKLNFTLTSELPLNVLQLSLDPGNITLEAGHYPDVDRERFAKSKPLLWFWIMFDRSPIGLNHWLGIRFRCMLGRHLFAKMGKGVRIDHGVELTYGYNLSIDDGVIVRQRALLDDRAEIHLGAGAVIGNYARIYSHTHAKDDYDKLIFAPTSIGARARVGAHTTVLAGTQMPEGHIVGPQGTADEQED
;
A
#
# COMPACT_ATOMS: atom_id res chain seq x y z
N MET A 1 9.10 6.71 -55.97
CA MET A 1 9.84 7.46 -54.91
C MET A 1 9.26 7.03 -53.58
N CYS A 2 9.83 5.96 -53.01
CA CYS A 2 9.42 5.40 -51.69
C CYS A 2 10.09 6.22 -50.60
N MET A 3 9.30 6.87 -49.76
CA MET A 3 9.83 7.48 -48.53
C MET A 3 9.99 6.39 -47.49
N ALA A 4 11.23 6.19 -47.05
CA ALA A 4 11.54 5.29 -45.94
C ALA A 4 11.12 5.95 -44.63
N GLU A 5 10.17 5.33 -43.92
CA GLU A 5 9.84 5.69 -42.55
C GLU A 5 11.00 5.25 -41.64
N SER A 6 11.73 6.21 -41.10
CA SER A 6 12.74 5.96 -40.07
C SER A 6 12.04 5.66 -38.74
N SER A 7 11.98 4.38 -38.40
CA SER A 7 11.58 3.94 -37.06
C SER A 7 12.62 4.43 -36.04
N VAL A 8 12.32 5.48 -35.34
CA VAL A 8 13.09 5.88 -34.13
C VAL A 8 12.76 4.89 -33.03
N ALA A 9 13.70 3.99 -32.74
CA ALA A 9 13.59 3.08 -31.62
C ALA A 9 13.39 3.89 -30.32
N ALA A 10 12.32 3.58 -29.59
CA ALA A 10 12.05 4.20 -28.30
C ALA A 10 13.24 3.94 -27.35
N PRO A 11 13.73 4.96 -26.63
CA PRO A 11 14.84 4.77 -25.69
C PRO A 11 14.46 3.74 -24.65
N GLN A 12 15.29 2.73 -24.48
CA GLN A 12 15.12 1.75 -23.41
C GLN A 12 15.11 2.49 -22.06
N PRO A 13 14.18 2.19 -21.16
CA PRO A 13 14.16 2.83 -19.85
C PRO A 13 15.42 2.45 -19.12
N GLN A 14 16.38 3.35 -19.05
CA GLN A 14 17.47 3.27 -18.09
C GLN A 14 16.80 3.17 -16.72
N ALA A 15 17.19 2.17 -15.92
CA ALA A 15 16.78 2.09 -14.52
C ALA A 15 17.28 3.37 -13.84
N SER A 16 16.46 4.41 -13.85
CA SER A 16 16.81 5.71 -13.29
C SER A 16 17.01 5.49 -11.79
N ARG A 17 18.24 5.68 -11.33
CA ARG A 17 18.52 5.72 -9.90
C ARG A 17 17.60 6.76 -9.28
N LEU A 18 16.87 6.37 -8.23
CA LEU A 18 16.03 7.32 -7.50
C LEU A 18 16.90 8.52 -7.09
N PRO A 19 16.40 9.75 -7.22
CA PRO A 19 17.10 10.93 -6.70
C PRO A 19 17.48 10.69 -5.25
N GLN A 20 18.72 11.00 -4.90
CA GLN A 20 19.23 10.83 -3.53
C GLN A 20 18.99 12.12 -2.76
N PRO A 21 18.56 12.05 -1.48
CA PRO A 21 18.54 13.21 -0.61
C PRO A 21 19.97 13.64 -0.24
N GLN A 22 20.10 14.77 0.44
CA GLN A 22 21.38 15.16 1.02
C GLN A 22 21.84 14.11 2.04
N PRO A 23 23.16 13.89 2.22
CA PRO A 23 23.70 12.80 3.06
C PRO A 23 23.15 12.79 4.49
N GLU A 24 23.03 13.95 5.11
CA GLU A 24 22.51 14.10 6.48
C GLU A 24 21.03 13.73 6.58
N ALA A 25 20.25 14.06 5.55
CA ALA A 25 18.84 13.70 5.48
C ALA A 25 18.68 12.20 5.22
N GLU A 26 19.51 11.63 4.35
CA GLU A 26 19.50 10.20 4.09
C GLU A 26 19.82 9.39 5.34
N GLU A 27 20.84 9.80 6.10
CA GLU A 27 21.22 9.16 7.36
C GLU A 27 20.06 9.20 8.37
N LEU A 28 19.44 10.35 8.56
CA LEU A 28 18.32 10.51 9.49
C LEU A 28 17.12 9.66 9.07
N TYR A 29 16.79 9.62 7.77
CA TYR A 29 15.70 8.79 7.26
C TYR A 29 15.98 7.30 7.47
N ARG A 30 17.20 6.83 7.22
CA ARG A 30 17.60 5.44 7.45
C ARG A 30 17.48 5.05 8.93
N ARG A 31 17.94 5.91 9.83
CA ARG A 31 17.86 5.67 11.28
C ARG A 31 16.40 5.56 11.75
N TRP A 32 15.55 6.46 11.28
CA TRP A 32 14.11 6.40 11.61
C TRP A 32 13.45 5.12 11.08
N LEU A 33 13.72 4.73 9.84
CA LEU A 33 13.19 3.49 9.26
C LEU A 33 13.70 2.25 9.99
N SER A 34 14.98 2.20 10.35
CA SER A 34 15.55 1.09 11.14
C SER A 34 14.90 1.00 12.51
N PHE A 35 14.71 2.12 13.19
CA PHE A 35 14.00 2.17 14.47
C PHE A 35 12.58 1.59 14.35
N LEU A 36 11.82 2.00 13.34
CA LEU A 36 10.46 1.48 13.12
C LEU A 36 10.46 -0.02 12.82
N ASP A 37 11.36 -0.47 11.96
CA ASP A 37 11.50 -1.87 11.58
C ASP A 37 11.82 -2.76 12.79
N GLU A 38 12.73 -2.30 13.66
CA GLU A 38 13.08 -2.97 14.90
C GLU A 38 11.91 -3.02 15.89
N GLU A 39 11.19 -1.90 16.06
CA GLU A 39 10.02 -1.84 16.96
C GLU A 39 8.90 -2.78 16.49
N PHE A 40 8.56 -2.78 15.19
CA PHE A 40 7.53 -3.67 14.66
C PHE A 40 7.98 -5.14 14.60
N THR A 41 9.27 -5.41 14.48
CA THR A 41 9.82 -6.78 14.60
C THR A 41 9.69 -7.29 16.04
N ARG A 42 10.03 -6.46 17.01
CA ARG A 42 9.99 -6.81 18.43
C ARG A 42 8.56 -6.92 18.99
N HIS A 43 7.64 -6.12 18.43
CA HIS A 43 6.29 -5.99 18.96
C HIS A 43 5.22 -6.40 17.94
N GLN A 44 4.64 -7.60 18.14
CA GLN A 44 3.63 -8.18 17.26
C GLN A 44 2.19 -8.02 17.79
N ALA A 45 2.02 -7.67 19.07
CA ALA A 45 0.69 -7.44 19.66
C ALA A 45 0.03 -6.18 19.08
N ALA A 46 -1.28 -6.28 18.83
CA ALA A 46 -2.06 -5.21 18.20
C ALA A 46 -2.00 -3.90 19.02
N GLU A 47 -2.13 -4.02 20.33
CA GLU A 47 -2.12 -2.89 21.28
C GLU A 47 -0.78 -2.16 21.23
N ARG A 48 0.33 -2.91 21.25
CA ARG A 48 1.66 -2.30 21.23
C ARG A 48 1.97 -1.65 19.86
N ARG A 49 1.54 -2.28 18.76
CA ARG A 49 1.61 -1.66 17.43
C ARG A 49 0.82 -0.35 17.37
N ALA A 50 -0.37 -0.33 17.97
CA ALA A 50 -1.19 0.89 18.02
C ALA A 50 -0.51 2.01 18.81
N GLU A 51 0.12 1.71 19.96
CA GLU A 51 0.90 2.69 20.73
C GLU A 51 2.06 3.26 19.94
N ILE A 52 2.86 2.40 19.28
CA ILE A 52 4.00 2.84 18.45
C ILE A 52 3.50 3.79 17.34
N VAL A 53 2.45 3.38 16.61
CA VAL A 53 1.89 4.18 15.52
C VAL A 53 1.36 5.52 16.03
N ARG A 54 0.58 5.52 17.11
CA ARG A 54 0.08 6.74 17.76
C ARG A 54 1.23 7.70 18.08
N ASP A 55 2.27 7.20 18.74
CA ASP A 55 3.40 8.02 19.19
C ASP A 55 4.17 8.61 17.98
N GLN A 56 4.33 7.85 16.90
CA GLN A 56 4.93 8.35 15.67
C GLN A 56 4.04 9.39 14.97
N LEU A 57 2.74 9.16 14.90
CA LEU A 57 1.81 10.13 14.28
C LEU A 57 1.74 11.44 15.08
N PHE A 58 1.79 11.39 16.40
CA PHE A 58 1.89 12.61 17.23
C PHE A 58 3.13 13.43 16.88
N GLN A 59 4.30 12.78 16.73
CA GLN A 59 5.53 13.45 16.31
C GLN A 59 5.40 14.06 14.91
N LEU A 60 4.86 13.30 13.95
CA LEU A 60 4.76 13.72 12.55
C LEU A 60 3.77 14.88 12.35
N TYR A 61 2.63 14.84 13.04
CA TYR A 61 1.55 15.80 12.82
C TYR A 61 1.57 16.98 13.77
N LEU A 62 2.05 16.79 15.00
CA LEU A 62 1.99 17.79 16.07
C LEU A 62 3.37 18.26 16.53
N GLY A 63 4.46 17.65 16.05
CA GLY A 63 5.84 17.98 16.43
C GLY A 63 6.16 17.76 17.92
N ARG A 64 5.35 16.94 18.61
CA ARG A 64 5.51 16.67 20.03
C ARG A 64 5.18 15.20 20.36
N PRO A 65 5.72 14.64 21.47
CA PRO A 65 5.35 13.31 21.90
C PRO A 65 3.87 13.23 22.31
N HIS A 66 3.30 12.03 22.21
CA HIS A 66 2.02 11.74 22.85
C HIS A 66 2.20 11.84 24.36
N GLY A 67 1.30 12.56 25.02
CA GLY A 67 1.31 12.69 26.47
C GLY A 67 0.24 13.65 26.97
N GLY A 68 -0.11 13.48 28.23
CA GLY A 68 -1.09 14.30 28.90
C GLY A 68 -2.54 13.82 28.73
N LYS A 69 -3.40 14.33 29.60
CA LYS A 69 -4.85 14.15 29.49
C LYS A 69 -5.42 15.20 28.55
N LEU A 70 -6.28 14.79 27.64
CA LEU A 70 -7.01 15.73 26.79
C LEU A 70 -8.04 16.47 27.66
N ASN A 71 -8.13 17.79 27.44
CA ASN A 71 -9.14 18.61 28.11
C ASN A 71 -10.35 18.76 27.21
N PHE A 72 -11.44 18.08 27.54
CA PHE A 72 -12.69 18.14 26.79
C PHE A 72 -13.64 19.26 27.23
N THR A 73 -13.27 20.05 28.24
CA THR A 73 -14.16 21.10 28.80
C THR A 73 -14.16 22.38 27.97
N LEU A 74 -13.08 22.64 27.21
CA LEU A 74 -12.95 23.84 26.39
C LEU A 74 -13.42 23.56 24.95
N THR A 75 -14.54 24.14 24.57
CA THR A 75 -15.10 23.98 23.21
C THR A 75 -14.12 24.42 22.12
N SER A 76 -13.32 25.46 22.38
CA SER A 76 -12.29 25.96 21.45
C SER A 76 -11.19 24.94 21.16
N GLU A 77 -10.98 23.95 22.02
CA GLU A 77 -9.95 22.90 21.85
C GLU A 77 -10.51 21.64 21.19
N LEU A 78 -11.83 21.53 20.97
CA LEU A 78 -12.44 20.33 20.41
C LEU A 78 -11.83 19.89 19.08
N PRO A 79 -11.57 20.77 18.08
CA PRO A 79 -10.95 20.35 16.83
C PRO A 79 -9.57 19.74 17.01
N LEU A 80 -8.75 20.29 17.91
CA LEU A 80 -7.43 19.77 18.24
C LEU A 80 -7.57 18.41 18.95
N ASN A 81 -8.50 18.28 19.86
CA ASN A 81 -8.75 17.02 20.57
C ASN A 81 -9.25 15.92 19.61
N VAL A 82 -10.13 16.27 18.66
CA VAL A 82 -10.55 15.35 17.59
C VAL A 82 -9.37 14.87 16.77
N LEU A 83 -8.49 15.79 16.34
CA LEU A 83 -7.26 15.41 15.63
C LEU A 83 -6.39 14.47 16.48
N GLN A 84 -6.11 14.82 17.71
CA GLN A 84 -5.27 14.03 18.62
C GLN A 84 -5.83 12.62 18.82
N LEU A 85 -7.15 12.49 19.06
CA LEU A 85 -7.80 11.18 19.18
C LEU A 85 -7.74 10.39 17.88
N SER A 86 -7.84 11.06 16.73
CA SER A 86 -7.77 10.42 15.41
C SER A 86 -6.37 9.94 15.02
N LEU A 87 -5.31 10.40 15.72
CA LEU A 87 -3.96 9.86 15.51
C LEU A 87 -3.74 8.50 16.20
N ASP A 88 -4.62 8.11 17.11
CA ASP A 88 -4.55 6.81 17.78
C ASP A 88 -5.34 5.76 16.99
N PRO A 89 -4.67 4.69 16.48
CA PRO A 89 -5.34 3.61 15.75
C PRO A 89 -6.46 2.92 16.54
N GLY A 90 -6.41 2.98 17.88
CA GLY A 90 -7.46 2.44 18.74
C GLY A 90 -8.82 3.13 18.56
N ASN A 91 -8.80 4.42 18.23
CA ASN A 91 -10.00 5.25 18.05
C ASN A 91 -10.52 5.30 16.61
N ILE A 92 -9.84 4.66 15.66
CA ILE A 92 -10.19 4.72 14.24
C ILE A 92 -11.05 3.53 13.85
N THR A 93 -12.06 3.78 13.04
CA THR A 93 -12.82 2.75 12.33
C THR A 93 -12.41 2.77 10.86
N LEU A 94 -11.82 1.69 10.36
CA LEU A 94 -11.57 1.48 8.94
C LEU A 94 -12.72 0.66 8.36
N GLU A 95 -13.18 1.01 7.17
CA GLU A 95 -14.29 0.34 6.49
C GLU A 95 -14.08 -1.18 6.40
N ALA A 96 -12.86 -1.59 6.06
CA ALA A 96 -12.47 -2.99 5.97
C ALA A 96 -12.75 -3.81 7.27
N GLY A 97 -12.74 -3.17 8.42
CA GLY A 97 -13.08 -3.83 9.71
C GLY A 97 -14.56 -4.19 9.88
N HIS A 98 -15.43 -3.68 8.99
CA HIS A 98 -16.87 -3.95 8.99
C HIS A 98 -17.29 -5.00 7.95
N TYR A 99 -16.38 -5.42 7.08
CA TYR A 99 -16.70 -6.43 6.09
C TYR A 99 -16.97 -7.80 6.72
N PRO A 100 -17.94 -8.57 6.18
CA PRO A 100 -18.35 -9.85 6.75
C PRO A 100 -17.26 -10.93 6.68
N ASP A 101 -16.32 -10.78 5.77
CA ASP A 101 -15.20 -11.68 5.51
C ASP A 101 -13.93 -11.36 6.30
N VAL A 102 -13.95 -10.31 7.14
CA VAL A 102 -12.76 -9.90 7.88
C VAL A 102 -12.31 -10.97 8.90
N ASP A 103 -11.06 -11.39 8.80
CA ASP A 103 -10.40 -12.12 9.89
C ASP A 103 -10.08 -11.14 11.02
N ARG A 104 -10.88 -11.17 12.06
CA ARG A 104 -10.81 -10.19 13.17
C ARG A 104 -9.46 -10.21 13.89
N GLU A 105 -8.83 -11.37 14.04
CA GLU A 105 -7.54 -11.47 14.72
C GLU A 105 -6.41 -10.89 13.85
N ARG A 106 -6.36 -11.28 12.58
CA ARG A 106 -5.38 -10.74 11.63
C ARG A 106 -5.59 -9.24 11.43
N PHE A 107 -6.84 -8.80 11.30
CA PHE A 107 -7.16 -7.38 11.12
C PHE A 107 -6.78 -6.55 12.35
N ALA A 108 -7.00 -7.03 13.57
CA ALA A 108 -6.57 -6.32 14.77
C ALA A 108 -5.06 -6.02 14.77
N LYS A 109 -4.24 -6.98 14.28
CA LYS A 109 -2.78 -6.83 14.17
C LYS A 109 -2.35 -5.93 13.01
N SER A 110 -3.11 -5.91 11.90
CA SER A 110 -2.79 -5.12 10.70
C SER A 110 -3.34 -3.70 10.75
N LYS A 111 -4.47 -3.46 11.41
CA LYS A 111 -5.15 -2.16 11.48
C LYS A 111 -4.25 -0.99 11.90
N PRO A 112 -3.39 -1.09 12.94
CA PRO A 112 -2.47 -0.01 13.28
C PRO A 112 -1.50 0.31 12.14
N LEU A 113 -0.99 -0.69 11.44
CA LEU A 113 -0.06 -0.54 10.33
C LEU A 113 -0.75 0.04 9.08
N LEU A 114 -1.97 -0.39 8.79
CA LEU A 114 -2.80 0.22 7.74
C LEU A 114 -3.08 1.70 8.03
N TRP A 115 -3.40 2.03 9.28
CA TRP A 115 -3.59 3.42 9.67
C TRP A 115 -2.31 4.23 9.51
N PHE A 116 -1.15 3.67 9.90
CA PHE A 116 0.15 4.33 9.71
C PHE A 116 0.46 4.53 8.21
N TRP A 117 0.17 3.53 7.36
CA TRP A 117 0.30 3.64 5.91
C TRP A 117 -0.51 4.82 5.36
N ILE A 118 -1.80 4.87 5.68
CA ILE A 118 -2.71 5.92 5.23
C ILE A 118 -2.26 7.30 5.71
N MET A 119 -1.93 7.42 6.99
CA MET A 119 -1.56 8.69 7.58
C MET A 119 -0.17 9.16 7.14
N PHE A 120 0.79 8.27 6.96
CA PHE A 120 2.07 8.62 6.37
C PHE A 120 1.88 9.22 4.97
N ASP A 121 1.12 8.60 4.10
CA ASP A 121 0.87 9.10 2.75
C ASP A 121 0.14 10.46 2.73
N ARG A 122 -0.68 10.74 3.74
CA ARG A 122 -1.36 12.04 3.92
C ARG A 122 -0.52 13.09 4.64
N SER A 123 0.62 12.71 5.20
CA SER A 123 1.51 13.63 5.89
C SER A 123 2.31 14.50 4.91
N PRO A 124 2.89 15.63 5.37
CA PRO A 124 3.75 16.47 4.53
C PRO A 124 4.96 15.74 3.94
N ILE A 125 5.42 14.66 4.58
CA ILE A 125 6.57 13.86 4.13
C ILE A 125 6.19 12.68 3.23
N GLY A 126 4.90 12.37 3.09
CA GLY A 126 4.42 11.22 2.30
C GLY A 126 4.78 11.29 0.81
N LEU A 127 4.91 12.50 0.26
CA LEU A 127 5.34 12.75 -1.11
C LEU A 127 6.86 12.65 -1.31
N ASN A 128 7.64 12.55 -0.23
CA ASN A 128 9.08 12.35 -0.37
C ASN A 128 9.36 10.99 -1.01
N HIS A 129 9.76 11.02 -2.26
CA HIS A 129 9.86 9.81 -3.09
C HIS A 129 10.86 8.80 -2.54
N TRP A 130 12.04 9.27 -2.12
CA TRP A 130 13.09 8.41 -1.56
C TRP A 130 12.67 7.76 -0.24
N LEU A 131 12.15 8.57 0.68
CA LEU A 131 11.69 8.12 2.00
C LEU A 131 10.42 7.27 1.87
N GLY A 132 9.45 7.73 1.09
CA GLY A 132 8.13 7.09 0.98
C GLY A 132 8.19 5.67 0.44
N ILE A 133 8.99 5.41 -0.60
CA ILE A 133 9.18 4.04 -1.11
C ILE A 133 9.75 3.14 -0.01
N ARG A 134 10.77 3.59 0.69
CA ARG A 134 11.42 2.80 1.75
C ARG A 134 10.52 2.58 2.96
N PHE A 135 9.76 3.59 3.33
CA PHE A 135 8.76 3.49 4.40
C PHE A 135 7.70 2.44 4.06
N ARG A 136 7.09 2.50 2.86
CA ARG A 136 6.05 1.53 2.45
C ARG A 136 6.61 0.12 2.34
N CYS A 137 7.84 -0.03 1.82
CA CYS A 137 8.49 -1.33 1.78
C CYS A 137 8.83 -1.86 3.18
N MET A 138 9.28 -1.02 4.10
CA MET A 138 9.51 -1.39 5.50
C MET A 138 8.20 -1.83 6.15
N LEU A 139 7.15 -1.02 6.05
CA LEU A 139 5.87 -1.31 6.66
C LEU A 139 5.20 -2.55 6.04
N GLY A 140 5.35 -2.75 4.72
CA GLY A 140 4.85 -3.92 4.00
C GLY A 140 5.43 -5.24 4.52
N ARG A 141 6.67 -5.27 5.00
CA ARG A 141 7.24 -6.47 5.64
C ARG A 141 6.52 -6.92 6.90
N HIS A 142 5.85 -6.00 7.59
CA HIS A 142 5.10 -6.26 8.82
C HIS A 142 3.59 -6.41 8.58
N LEU A 143 3.11 -6.03 7.39
CA LEU A 143 1.70 -5.97 7.04
C LEU A 143 1.30 -7.09 6.08
N PHE A 144 2.11 -7.36 5.04
CA PHE A 144 1.78 -8.30 3.97
C PHE A 144 2.06 -9.75 4.37
N ALA A 145 1.35 -10.69 3.72
CA ALA A 145 1.63 -12.12 3.87
C ALA A 145 3.07 -12.46 3.42
N LYS A 146 3.52 -11.81 2.34
CA LYS A 146 4.90 -11.94 1.83
C LYS A 146 5.37 -10.64 1.21
N MET A 147 6.62 -10.27 1.47
CA MET A 147 7.27 -9.12 0.87
C MET A 147 8.66 -9.49 0.33
N GLY A 148 8.82 -9.39 -1.00
CA GLY A 148 10.07 -9.67 -1.70
C GLY A 148 11.11 -8.55 -1.56
N LYS A 149 12.30 -8.80 -2.13
CA LYS A 149 13.41 -7.85 -2.18
C LYS A 149 13.29 -6.92 -3.39
N GLY A 150 13.81 -5.69 -3.28
CA GLY A 150 13.84 -4.75 -4.40
C GLY A 150 12.45 -4.26 -4.85
N VAL A 151 11.42 -4.50 -4.06
CA VAL A 151 10.07 -4.02 -4.33
C VAL A 151 10.03 -2.50 -4.23
N ARG A 152 9.19 -1.91 -5.07
CA ARG A 152 8.90 -0.47 -5.06
C ARG A 152 7.39 -0.25 -5.00
N ILE A 153 6.94 0.48 -3.98
CA ILE A 153 5.55 0.89 -3.84
C ILE A 153 5.50 2.40 -3.79
N ASP A 154 4.86 2.99 -4.80
CA ASP A 154 4.77 4.44 -4.95
C ASP A 154 3.66 5.02 -4.03
N HIS A 155 3.56 6.34 -3.97
CA HIS A 155 2.62 7.08 -3.12
C HIS A 155 1.16 6.81 -3.48
N GLY A 156 0.31 6.73 -2.45
CA GLY A 156 -1.14 6.63 -2.60
C GLY A 156 -1.66 5.25 -2.99
N VAL A 157 -0.84 4.20 -2.88
CA VAL A 157 -1.33 2.81 -3.06
C VAL A 157 -2.27 2.47 -1.93
N GLU A 158 -3.47 2.01 -2.30
CA GLU A 158 -4.55 1.64 -1.39
C GLU A 158 -4.61 0.13 -1.18
N LEU A 159 -4.89 -0.28 0.04
CA LEU A 159 -4.97 -1.67 0.48
C LEU A 159 -6.28 -1.88 1.23
N THR A 160 -6.90 -3.06 1.12
CA THR A 160 -8.07 -3.42 1.93
C THR A 160 -7.63 -3.97 3.28
N TYR A 161 -6.93 -5.09 3.30
CA TYR A 161 -6.44 -5.73 4.52
C TYR A 161 -4.92 -5.70 4.66
N GLY A 162 -4.20 -5.77 3.55
CA GLY A 162 -2.75 -5.95 3.47
C GLY A 162 -2.30 -7.38 3.74
N TYR A 163 -2.91 -8.07 4.68
CA TYR A 163 -2.46 -9.39 5.13
C TYR A 163 -2.76 -10.56 4.17
N ASN A 164 -3.53 -10.34 3.10
CA ASN A 164 -3.73 -11.32 2.02
C ASN A 164 -2.89 -11.03 0.78
N LEU A 165 -1.99 -10.04 0.85
CA LEU A 165 -1.16 -9.63 -0.26
C LEU A 165 0.22 -10.30 -0.20
N SER A 166 0.62 -10.98 -1.28
CA SER A 166 1.95 -11.55 -1.49
C SER A 166 2.65 -10.86 -2.66
N ILE A 167 3.83 -10.31 -2.41
CA ILE A 167 4.62 -9.58 -3.39
C ILE A 167 5.99 -10.22 -3.51
N ASP A 168 6.36 -10.63 -4.71
CA ASP A 168 7.68 -11.21 -5.02
C ASP A 168 8.74 -10.13 -5.31
N ASP A 169 9.97 -10.58 -5.60
CA ASP A 169 11.12 -9.71 -5.80
C ASP A 169 10.94 -8.77 -7.00
N GLY A 170 11.39 -7.53 -6.85
CA GLY A 170 11.46 -6.56 -7.93
C GLY A 170 10.13 -6.03 -8.45
N VAL A 171 9.01 -6.34 -7.79
CA VAL A 171 7.68 -5.82 -8.16
C VAL A 171 7.63 -4.29 -8.02
N ILE A 172 6.96 -3.64 -8.96
CA ILE A 172 6.72 -2.21 -8.93
C ILE A 172 5.21 -1.95 -8.91
N VAL A 173 4.72 -1.33 -7.83
CA VAL A 173 3.35 -0.83 -7.72
C VAL A 173 3.38 0.69 -7.84
N ARG A 174 2.74 1.21 -8.88
CA ARG A 174 2.73 2.64 -9.19
C ARG A 174 1.69 3.40 -8.38
N GLN A 175 1.76 4.73 -8.51
CA GLN A 175 0.95 5.66 -7.74
C GLN A 175 -0.55 5.36 -7.84
N ARG A 176 -1.23 5.42 -6.68
CA ARG A 176 -2.69 5.33 -6.56
C ARG A 176 -3.29 4.05 -7.14
N ALA A 177 -2.52 2.96 -7.22
CA ALA A 177 -3.07 1.65 -7.47
C ALA A 177 -3.89 1.18 -6.27
N LEU A 178 -4.98 0.47 -6.51
CA LEU A 178 -5.77 -0.23 -5.51
C LEU A 178 -5.45 -1.73 -5.57
N LEU A 179 -5.09 -2.29 -4.43
CA LEU A 179 -4.93 -3.73 -4.23
C LEU A 179 -6.01 -4.18 -3.24
N ASP A 180 -7.12 -4.67 -3.77
CA ASP A 180 -8.26 -5.06 -2.96
C ASP A 180 -8.15 -6.53 -2.55
N ASP A 181 -7.34 -6.77 -1.54
CA ASP A 181 -6.92 -8.07 -1.02
C ASP A 181 -7.93 -8.69 -0.03
N ARG A 182 -9.22 -8.69 -0.36
CA ARG A 182 -10.25 -9.38 0.43
C ARG A 182 -10.10 -10.90 0.36
N ALA A 183 -9.75 -11.45 -0.81
CA ALA A 183 -9.08 -12.74 -0.95
C ALA A 183 -7.60 -12.53 -1.23
N GLU A 184 -6.88 -13.60 -1.55
CA GLU A 184 -5.45 -13.52 -1.83
C GLU A 184 -5.15 -12.78 -3.14
N ILE A 185 -4.12 -11.90 -3.10
CA ILE A 185 -3.50 -11.31 -4.29
C ILE A 185 -2.02 -11.71 -4.29
N HIS A 186 -1.56 -12.25 -5.40
CA HIS A 186 -0.15 -12.53 -5.63
C HIS A 186 0.40 -11.70 -6.79
N LEU A 187 1.49 -10.97 -6.53
CA LEU A 187 2.23 -10.21 -7.55
C LEU A 187 3.59 -10.90 -7.79
N GLY A 188 3.74 -11.53 -8.95
CA GLY A 188 4.92 -12.29 -9.35
C GLY A 188 6.16 -11.41 -9.62
N ALA A 189 7.32 -12.03 -9.54
CA ALA A 189 8.61 -11.34 -9.59
C ALA A 189 8.75 -10.41 -10.80
N GLY A 190 9.14 -9.16 -10.55
CA GLY A 190 9.33 -8.14 -11.59
C GLY A 190 8.03 -7.64 -12.26
N ALA A 191 6.85 -8.01 -11.76
CA ALA A 191 5.58 -7.49 -12.25
C ALA A 191 5.49 -5.97 -12.04
N VAL A 192 4.77 -5.29 -12.92
CA VAL A 192 4.55 -3.84 -12.86
C VAL A 192 3.06 -3.54 -12.87
N ILE A 193 2.58 -2.91 -11.81
CA ILE A 193 1.22 -2.42 -11.68
C ILE A 193 1.22 -0.92 -11.98
N GLY A 194 0.46 -0.48 -12.98
CA GLY A 194 0.41 0.89 -13.49
C GLY A 194 -0.27 1.86 -12.53
N ASN A 195 -0.13 3.17 -12.84
CA ASN A 195 -0.80 4.21 -12.06
C ASN A 195 -2.32 4.02 -12.11
N TYR A 196 -3.00 4.16 -10.95
CA TYR A 196 -4.46 4.04 -10.84
C TYR A 196 -5.02 2.68 -11.30
N ALA A 197 -4.19 1.66 -11.47
CA ALA A 197 -4.68 0.31 -11.75
C ALA A 197 -5.41 -0.25 -10.52
N ARG A 198 -6.38 -1.12 -10.76
CA ARG A 198 -7.19 -1.74 -9.72
C ARG A 198 -7.11 -3.25 -9.84
N ILE A 199 -6.68 -3.90 -8.79
CA ILE A 199 -6.60 -5.36 -8.70
C ILE A 199 -7.61 -5.81 -7.67
N TYR A 200 -8.60 -6.56 -8.10
CA TYR A 200 -9.65 -7.10 -7.24
C TYR A 200 -9.44 -8.59 -6.98
N SER A 201 -9.79 -9.04 -5.78
CA SER A 201 -9.85 -10.45 -5.40
C SER A 201 -11.24 -10.87 -4.89
N HIS A 202 -12.23 -9.98 -5.04
CA HIS A 202 -13.64 -10.29 -4.79
C HIS A 202 -14.53 -9.63 -5.86
N THR A 203 -15.73 -10.16 -6.00
CA THR A 203 -16.79 -9.59 -6.84
C THR A 203 -18.16 -9.89 -6.23
N HIS A 204 -19.22 -9.34 -6.82
CA HIS A 204 -20.60 -9.64 -6.46
C HIS A 204 -21.20 -10.63 -7.46
N ALA A 205 -22.10 -11.50 -7.00
CA ALA A 205 -22.83 -12.39 -7.90
C ALA A 205 -23.73 -11.59 -8.85
N LYS A 206 -23.85 -12.03 -10.11
CA LYS A 206 -24.64 -11.32 -11.14
C LYS A 206 -26.14 -11.30 -10.86
N ASP A 207 -26.64 -12.32 -10.17
CA ASP A 207 -28.03 -12.55 -9.83
C ASP A 207 -28.41 -12.08 -8.41
N ASP A 208 -27.43 -11.82 -7.57
CA ASP A 208 -27.59 -11.38 -6.19
C ASP A 208 -26.43 -10.50 -5.77
N TYR A 209 -26.62 -9.19 -5.85
CA TYR A 209 -25.57 -8.20 -5.57
C TYR A 209 -25.08 -8.23 -4.12
N ASP A 210 -25.90 -8.70 -3.18
CA ASP A 210 -25.49 -8.84 -1.77
C ASP A 210 -24.59 -10.05 -1.52
N LYS A 211 -24.56 -10.99 -2.47
CA LYS A 211 -23.72 -12.19 -2.40
C LYS A 211 -22.31 -11.91 -2.92
N LEU A 212 -21.33 -11.98 -2.01
CA LEU A 212 -19.92 -11.84 -2.32
C LEU A 212 -19.33 -13.15 -2.85
N ILE A 213 -18.48 -13.04 -3.85
CA ILE A 213 -17.66 -14.12 -4.39
C ILE A 213 -16.20 -13.74 -4.19
N PHE A 214 -15.44 -14.58 -3.51
CA PHE A 214 -14.01 -14.38 -3.26
C PHE A 214 -13.24 -15.29 -4.24
N ALA A 215 -12.36 -14.68 -5.03
CA ALA A 215 -11.57 -15.36 -6.03
C ALA A 215 -10.13 -14.83 -6.03
N PRO A 216 -9.16 -15.64 -5.58
CA PRO A 216 -7.75 -15.24 -5.56
C PRO A 216 -7.26 -14.79 -6.94
N THR A 217 -6.52 -13.70 -6.97
CA THR A 217 -6.01 -13.07 -8.20
C THR A 217 -4.50 -13.13 -8.23
N SER A 218 -3.91 -13.53 -9.36
CA SER A 218 -2.46 -13.54 -9.53
C SER A 218 -2.00 -12.79 -10.77
N ILE A 219 -0.93 -12.04 -10.61
CA ILE A 219 -0.21 -11.36 -11.69
C ILE A 219 1.12 -12.08 -11.86
N GLY A 220 1.31 -12.73 -13.02
CA GLY A 220 2.51 -13.53 -13.32
C GLY A 220 3.80 -12.71 -13.29
N ALA A 221 4.93 -13.43 -13.21
CA ALA A 221 6.25 -12.79 -13.21
C ALA A 221 6.44 -11.93 -14.47
N ARG A 222 7.05 -10.75 -14.32
CA ARG A 222 7.30 -9.78 -15.40
C ARG A 222 6.07 -9.28 -16.16
N ALA A 223 4.87 -9.67 -15.73
CA ALA A 223 3.63 -9.16 -16.33
C ALA A 223 3.46 -7.65 -16.08
N ARG A 224 2.71 -6.99 -16.95
CA ARG A 224 2.50 -5.53 -16.89
C ARG A 224 1.03 -5.20 -16.96
N VAL A 225 0.54 -4.59 -15.90
CA VAL A 225 -0.81 -4.01 -15.83
C VAL A 225 -0.69 -2.51 -16.14
N GLY A 226 -1.33 -2.06 -17.21
CA GLY A 226 -1.30 -0.67 -17.67
C GLY A 226 -1.93 0.31 -16.69
N ALA A 227 -1.74 1.60 -16.93
CA ALA A 227 -2.39 2.63 -16.11
C ALA A 227 -3.92 2.59 -16.29
N HIS A 228 -4.67 2.81 -15.18
CA HIS A 228 -6.14 2.77 -15.17
C HIS A 228 -6.75 1.44 -15.62
N THR A 229 -5.98 0.37 -15.62
CA THR A 229 -6.45 -0.98 -15.93
C THR A 229 -7.16 -1.58 -14.73
N THR A 230 -8.22 -2.33 -14.98
CA THR A 230 -8.90 -3.13 -13.96
C THR A 230 -8.59 -4.61 -14.18
N VAL A 231 -8.09 -5.29 -13.16
CA VAL A 231 -7.94 -6.74 -13.11
C VAL A 231 -9.06 -7.27 -12.22
N LEU A 232 -9.91 -8.12 -12.79
CA LEU A 232 -11.06 -8.68 -12.10
C LEU A 232 -10.64 -9.80 -11.15
N ALA A 233 -11.51 -10.06 -10.16
CA ALA A 233 -11.31 -11.14 -9.21
C ALA A 233 -11.21 -12.50 -9.93
N GLY A 234 -10.27 -13.34 -9.48
CA GLY A 234 -10.03 -14.66 -10.07
C GLY A 234 -9.04 -14.68 -11.23
N THR A 235 -8.69 -13.53 -11.80
CA THR A 235 -7.75 -13.46 -12.92
C THR A 235 -6.40 -14.10 -12.56
N GLN A 236 -5.94 -15.01 -13.44
CA GLN A 236 -4.62 -15.65 -13.38
C GLN A 236 -3.77 -15.16 -14.55
N MET A 237 -3.24 -13.95 -14.43
CA MET A 237 -2.48 -13.31 -15.50
C MET A 237 -1.15 -14.04 -15.73
N PRO A 238 -0.85 -14.53 -16.95
CA PRO A 238 0.36 -15.28 -17.23
C PRO A 238 1.65 -14.47 -17.07
N GLU A 239 2.77 -15.18 -16.98
CA GLU A 239 4.10 -14.58 -16.99
C GLU A 239 4.33 -13.74 -18.26
N GLY A 240 4.86 -12.53 -18.09
CA GLY A 240 5.20 -11.63 -19.19
C GLY A 240 4.02 -11.00 -19.92
N HIS A 241 2.79 -11.37 -19.56
CA HIS A 241 1.58 -10.83 -20.19
C HIS A 241 1.45 -9.31 -19.96
N ILE A 242 0.90 -8.60 -20.94
CA ILE A 242 0.74 -7.14 -20.91
C ILE A 242 -0.71 -6.78 -21.20
N VAL A 243 -1.38 -6.18 -20.21
CA VAL A 243 -2.65 -5.50 -20.42
C VAL A 243 -2.39 -4.01 -20.57
N GLY A 244 -2.82 -3.44 -21.67
CA GLY A 244 -2.61 -2.02 -22.00
C GLY A 244 -3.35 -1.07 -21.05
N PRO A 245 -3.07 0.25 -21.17
CA PRO A 245 -3.77 1.26 -20.36
C PRO A 245 -5.29 1.22 -20.61
N GLN A 246 -6.08 1.43 -19.53
CA GLN A 246 -7.54 1.43 -19.56
C GLN A 246 -8.15 0.08 -20.00
N GLY A 247 -7.36 -0.99 -20.00
CA GLY A 247 -7.81 -2.33 -20.30
C GLY A 247 -8.56 -2.98 -19.13
N THR A 248 -9.13 -4.15 -19.40
CA THR A 248 -9.68 -5.06 -18.37
C THR A 248 -9.02 -6.40 -18.59
N ALA A 249 -8.58 -7.05 -17.51
CA ALA A 249 -8.14 -8.44 -17.54
C ALA A 249 -9.11 -9.28 -16.70
N ASP A 250 -9.54 -10.41 -17.26
CA ASP A 250 -10.43 -11.36 -16.62
C ASP A 250 -9.94 -12.81 -16.84
N GLU A 251 -10.67 -13.81 -16.32
CA GLU A 251 -10.31 -15.21 -16.43
C GLU A 251 -10.36 -15.78 -17.88
N GLN A 252 -10.82 -15.03 -18.87
CA GLN A 252 -11.15 -15.54 -20.22
C GLN A 252 -10.16 -15.09 -21.31
N GLU A 253 -9.10 -14.36 -20.96
CA GLU A 253 -8.04 -14.02 -21.94
C GLU A 253 -7.00 -15.16 -22.03
N ASP A 254 -7.36 -16.20 -22.79
CA ASP A 254 -6.42 -17.20 -23.34
C ASP A 254 -5.84 -16.73 -24.69
#